data_844598b19dcb7ed3fc55c3f5046a20f7
#
_entry.id   844598b19dcb7ed3fc55c3f5046a20f7
#
_cell.length_a   1.000
_cell.length_b   1.000
_cell.length_c   1.000
_cell.angle_alpha   90.00
_cell.angle_beta   90.00
_cell.angle_gamma   90.00
#
_symmetry.space_group_name_H-M   'P 1'
#
loop_
_entity.id
_entity.type
_entity.pdbx_description
1 polymer ?
#
loop_
_entity_poly.entity_id
_entity_poly.type
_entity_poly.pdbx_seq_one_letter_code
_entity_poly.pdbx_strand_id
1 'polypeptide(L)'
;MIAARQSILYEPYGWGLPMEILQGEVTTAFLRDFKPGREQCWVAERAGLMAGAVLLVDAGDNVGQLRLLHVEPWARGLGIGGALVGACVAFARNAGYARMRLWTHTILESARRIYEAAGFRIVETAVHHEFGEPVQGETWELSLSE
;
A
#
# COMPACT_ATOMS: atom_id res chain seq x y z
N MET A 1 -13.01 -8.06 -0.89
CA MET A 1 -13.50 -6.71 -0.55
C MET A 1 -12.46 -5.63 -0.82
N ILE A 2 -11.23 -5.76 -0.32
CA ILE A 2 -10.17 -4.77 -0.52
C ILE A 2 -9.89 -4.51 -2.01
N ALA A 3 -9.64 -5.57 -2.77
CA ALA A 3 -9.34 -5.45 -4.20
C ALA A 3 -10.49 -4.80 -4.96
N ALA A 4 -11.73 -5.22 -4.68
CA ALA A 4 -12.91 -4.66 -5.34
C ALA A 4 -13.08 -3.16 -5.05
N ARG A 5 -12.89 -2.76 -3.78
CA ARG A 5 -13.00 -1.34 -3.42
C ARG A 5 -11.91 -0.50 -4.09
N GLN A 6 -10.68 -1.01 -4.13
CA GLN A 6 -9.59 -0.28 -4.77
C GLN A 6 -9.79 -0.17 -6.29
N SER A 7 -10.30 -1.21 -6.93
CA SER A 7 -10.60 -1.16 -8.36
C SER A 7 -11.62 -0.05 -8.66
N ILE A 8 -12.65 0.07 -7.84
CA ILE A 8 -13.66 1.13 -7.99
C ILE A 8 -13.03 2.51 -7.75
N LEU A 9 -12.22 2.66 -6.72
CA LEU A 9 -11.59 3.94 -6.36
C LEU A 9 -10.62 4.43 -7.43
N TYR A 10 -9.96 3.52 -8.14
CA TYR A 10 -8.99 3.87 -9.16
C TYR A 10 -9.58 3.96 -10.57
N GLU A 11 -10.86 3.64 -10.75
CA GLU A 11 -11.54 3.74 -12.04
C GLU A 11 -11.40 5.13 -12.68
N PRO A 12 -11.56 6.26 -11.95
CA PRO A 12 -11.42 7.59 -12.53
C PRO A 12 -10.05 7.91 -13.11
N TYR A 13 -9.00 7.17 -12.71
CA TYR A 13 -7.66 7.38 -13.23
C TYR A 13 -7.43 6.69 -14.58
N GLY A 14 -8.38 5.88 -15.06
CA GLY A 14 -8.27 5.20 -16.35
C GLY A 14 -7.31 4.01 -16.37
N TRP A 15 -6.94 3.48 -15.22
CA TRP A 15 -6.00 2.34 -15.15
C TRP A 15 -6.62 1.00 -15.51
N GLY A 16 -7.93 0.90 -15.44
CA GLY A 16 -8.74 -0.19 -16.02
C GLY A 16 -8.42 -1.60 -15.54
N LEU A 17 -8.64 -2.54 -16.45
CA LEU A 17 -8.49 -3.96 -16.18
C LEU A 17 -7.10 -4.37 -15.67
N PRO A 18 -5.97 -3.86 -16.21
CA PRO A 18 -4.64 -4.22 -15.67
C PRO A 18 -4.51 -3.93 -14.18
N MET A 19 -5.05 -2.83 -13.68
CA MET A 19 -5.02 -2.50 -12.25
C MET A 19 -5.90 -3.45 -11.45
N GLU A 20 -7.09 -3.78 -11.96
CA GLU A 20 -8.00 -4.73 -11.31
C GLU A 20 -7.35 -6.11 -11.19
N ILE A 21 -6.68 -6.57 -12.24
CA ILE A 21 -5.95 -7.85 -12.24
C ILE A 21 -4.84 -7.82 -11.19
N LEU A 22 -4.04 -6.75 -11.15
CA LEU A 22 -2.95 -6.59 -10.18
C LEU A 22 -3.46 -6.70 -8.74
N GLN A 23 -4.55 -6.00 -8.43
CA GLN A 23 -5.12 -6.02 -7.09
C GLN A 23 -5.67 -7.39 -6.72
N GLY A 24 -6.29 -8.08 -7.67
CA GLY A 24 -6.75 -9.45 -7.49
C GLY A 24 -5.59 -10.41 -7.21
N GLU A 25 -4.52 -10.30 -7.99
CA GLU A 25 -3.32 -11.14 -7.81
C GLU A 25 -2.65 -10.90 -6.46
N VAL A 26 -2.50 -9.64 -6.05
CA VAL A 26 -1.88 -9.30 -4.76
C VAL A 26 -2.67 -9.88 -3.59
N THR A 27 -3.99 -9.69 -3.59
CA THR A 27 -4.83 -10.19 -2.49
C THR A 27 -4.90 -11.71 -2.47
N THR A 28 -4.95 -12.35 -3.64
CA THR A 28 -4.95 -13.81 -3.74
C THR A 28 -3.63 -14.40 -3.25
N ALA A 29 -2.51 -13.83 -3.68
CA ALA A 29 -1.19 -14.28 -3.24
C ALA A 29 -1.01 -14.10 -1.73
N PHE A 30 -1.51 -12.99 -1.17
CA PHE A 30 -1.46 -12.74 0.27
C PHE A 30 -2.18 -13.85 1.04
N LEU A 31 -3.37 -14.23 0.61
CA LEU A 31 -4.14 -15.27 1.28
C LEU A 31 -3.52 -16.65 1.11
N ARG A 32 -3.07 -16.97 -0.11
CA ARG A 32 -2.51 -18.29 -0.44
C ARG A 32 -1.17 -18.54 0.25
N ASP A 33 -0.29 -17.54 0.24
CA ASP A 33 1.10 -17.67 0.64
C ASP A 33 1.40 -16.98 1.97
N PHE A 34 0.39 -16.71 2.77
CA PHE A 34 0.49 -15.94 4.00
C PHE A 34 1.58 -16.48 4.95
N LYS A 35 2.45 -15.58 5.42
CA LYS A 35 3.54 -15.90 6.34
C LYS A 35 3.26 -15.30 7.72
N PRO A 36 2.76 -16.11 8.68
CA PRO A 36 2.50 -15.60 10.03
C PRO A 36 3.75 -14.99 10.67
N GLY A 37 3.58 -13.86 11.34
CA GLY A 37 4.67 -13.15 11.99
C GLY A 37 5.51 -12.28 11.04
N ARG A 38 5.34 -12.42 9.73
CA ARG A 38 6.07 -11.64 8.71
C ARG A 38 5.13 -10.79 7.86
N GLU A 39 3.89 -11.23 7.70
CA GLU A 39 2.90 -10.56 6.87
C GLU A 39 1.64 -10.27 7.68
N GLN A 40 0.92 -9.21 7.32
CA GLN A 40 -0.32 -8.84 8.00
C GLN A 40 -1.16 -7.93 7.11
N CYS A 41 -2.46 -7.93 7.40
CA CYS A 41 -3.42 -7.02 6.81
C CYS A 41 -4.10 -6.23 7.94
N TRP A 42 -4.23 -4.91 7.77
CA TRP A 42 -4.97 -4.06 8.69
C TRP A 42 -6.18 -3.48 7.98
N VAL A 43 -7.30 -3.52 8.65
CA VAL A 43 -8.55 -2.92 8.19
C VAL A 43 -9.00 -1.91 9.22
N ALA A 44 -9.20 -0.66 8.78
CA ALA A 44 -9.78 0.38 9.62
C ALA A 44 -11.29 0.33 9.45
N GLU A 45 -12.02 0.30 10.58
CA GLU A 45 -13.48 0.32 10.57
C GLU A 45 -13.99 1.60 11.24
N ARG A 46 -15.11 2.11 10.69
CA ARG A 46 -15.82 3.22 11.28
C ARG A 46 -17.32 3.00 11.08
N ALA A 47 -18.07 3.02 12.19
CA ALA A 47 -19.52 2.76 12.17
C ALA A 47 -19.88 1.42 11.51
N GLY A 48 -19.05 0.39 11.73
CA GLY A 48 -19.26 -0.94 11.17
C GLY A 48 -18.89 -1.10 9.70
N LEU A 49 -18.32 -0.06 9.06
CA LEU A 49 -17.93 -0.08 7.66
C LEU A 49 -16.42 -0.02 7.52
N MET A 50 -15.88 -0.68 6.48
CA MET A 50 -14.46 -0.60 6.16
C MET A 50 -14.12 0.81 5.68
N ALA A 51 -13.30 1.52 6.46
CA ALA A 51 -12.87 2.88 6.16
C ALA A 51 -11.56 2.92 5.37
N GLY A 52 -10.76 1.87 5.47
CA GLY A 52 -9.49 1.76 4.76
C GLY A 52 -8.79 0.46 5.09
N ALA A 53 -7.69 0.19 4.38
CA ALA A 53 -6.91 -1.02 4.59
C ALA A 53 -5.48 -0.84 4.11
N VAL A 54 -4.57 -1.72 4.56
CA VAL A 54 -3.20 -1.81 4.09
C VAL A 54 -2.69 -3.23 4.30
N LEU A 55 -1.79 -3.68 3.43
CA LEU A 55 -1.11 -4.98 3.55
C LEU A 55 0.38 -4.78 3.74
N LEU A 56 1.01 -5.69 4.50
CA LEU A 56 2.45 -5.86 4.53
C LEU A 56 2.77 -7.25 4.03
N VAL A 57 3.61 -7.35 3.00
CA VAL A 57 4.07 -8.64 2.47
C VAL A 57 5.59 -8.73 2.54
N ASP A 58 6.10 -9.97 2.61
CA ASP A 58 7.53 -10.24 2.60
C ASP A 58 8.02 -10.18 1.14
N ALA A 59 8.88 -9.21 0.84
CA ALA A 59 9.44 -9.04 -0.50
C ALA A 59 10.75 -9.80 -0.71
N GLY A 60 11.21 -10.54 0.30
CA GLY A 60 12.52 -11.18 0.28
C GLY A 60 13.62 -10.23 0.75
N ASP A 61 14.82 -10.75 0.96
CA ASP A 61 16.00 -9.98 1.37
C ASP A 61 15.78 -9.12 2.63
N ASN A 62 14.91 -9.60 3.51
CA ASN A 62 14.53 -8.93 4.75
C ASN A 62 13.90 -7.54 4.51
N VAL A 63 13.15 -7.42 3.41
CA VAL A 63 12.40 -6.23 3.03
C VAL A 63 10.91 -6.51 3.16
N GLY A 64 10.21 -5.67 3.93
CA GLY A 64 8.75 -5.68 3.98
C GLY A 64 8.18 -4.73 2.94
N GLN A 65 7.20 -5.17 2.17
CA GLN A 65 6.56 -4.32 1.16
C GLN A 65 5.15 -3.95 1.59
N LEU A 66 4.92 -2.64 1.70
CA LEU A 66 3.60 -2.09 1.93
C LEU A 66 2.82 -2.14 0.62
N ARG A 67 1.62 -2.68 0.67
CA ARG A 67 0.78 -2.82 -0.53
C ARG A 67 -0.66 -2.43 -0.26
N LEU A 68 -1.33 -1.95 -1.30
CA LEU A 68 -2.77 -1.74 -1.36
C LEU A 68 -3.30 -0.82 -0.25
N LEU A 69 -2.55 0.21 0.13
CA LEU A 69 -3.07 1.23 1.04
C LEU A 69 -4.24 1.96 0.36
N HIS A 70 -5.37 2.02 1.04
CA HIS A 70 -6.47 2.88 0.61
C HIS A 70 -7.26 3.41 1.81
N VAL A 71 -7.89 4.56 1.61
CA VAL A 71 -8.85 5.14 2.55
C VAL A 71 -10.09 5.51 1.74
N GLU A 72 -11.25 5.09 2.22
CA GLU A 72 -12.52 5.40 1.55
C GLU A 72 -12.74 6.91 1.50
N PRO A 73 -13.33 7.44 0.41
CA PRO A 73 -13.51 8.89 0.27
C PRO A 73 -14.26 9.54 1.44
N TRP A 74 -15.28 8.85 1.98
CA TRP A 74 -16.08 9.36 3.11
C TRP A 74 -15.30 9.37 4.43
N ALA A 75 -14.16 8.69 4.51
CA ALA A 75 -13.34 8.57 5.72
C ALA A 75 -12.05 9.39 5.63
N ARG A 76 -11.85 10.16 4.58
CA ARG A 76 -10.64 10.97 4.41
C ARG A 76 -10.62 12.16 5.36
N GLY A 77 -9.42 12.65 5.67
CA GLY A 77 -9.24 13.78 6.58
C GLY A 77 -9.32 13.42 8.06
N LEU A 78 -9.38 12.12 8.41
CA LEU A 78 -9.50 11.65 9.79
C LEU A 78 -8.22 11.00 10.33
N GLY A 79 -7.13 11.03 9.57
CA GLY A 79 -5.86 10.43 9.97
C GLY A 79 -5.79 8.92 9.82
N ILE A 80 -6.75 8.30 9.14
CA ILE A 80 -6.83 6.83 9.00
C ILE A 80 -5.65 6.30 8.19
N GLY A 81 -5.29 6.96 7.09
CA GLY A 81 -4.15 6.54 6.26
C GLY A 81 -2.84 6.53 7.03
N GLY A 82 -2.59 7.59 7.79
CA GLY A 82 -1.40 7.69 8.65
C GLY A 82 -1.38 6.62 9.73
N ALA A 83 -2.53 6.33 10.34
CA ALA A 83 -2.65 5.30 11.36
C ALA A 83 -2.39 3.90 10.78
N LEU A 84 -2.91 3.61 9.58
CA LEU A 84 -2.68 2.34 8.89
C LEU A 84 -1.19 2.15 8.58
N VAL A 85 -0.55 3.17 8.01
CA VAL A 85 0.90 3.12 7.70
C VAL A 85 1.71 2.98 8.99
N GLY A 86 1.34 3.71 10.04
CA GLY A 86 2.00 3.61 11.34
C GLY A 86 1.94 2.20 11.93
N ALA A 87 0.78 1.55 11.88
CA ALA A 87 0.64 0.16 12.34
C ALA A 87 1.50 -0.80 11.50
N CYS A 88 1.52 -0.60 10.19
CA CYS A 88 2.32 -1.39 9.27
C CYS A 88 3.82 -1.27 9.57
N VAL A 89 4.30 -0.05 9.78
CA VAL A 89 5.70 0.22 10.13
C VAL A 89 6.09 -0.41 11.47
N ALA A 90 5.23 -0.25 12.49
CA ALA A 90 5.49 -0.83 13.80
C ALA A 90 5.57 -2.36 13.74
N PHE A 91 4.68 -3.00 13.00
CA PHE A 91 4.71 -4.44 12.80
C PHE A 91 6.00 -4.88 12.08
N ALA A 92 6.38 -4.19 11.01
CA ALA A 92 7.57 -4.51 10.25
C ALA A 92 8.84 -4.39 11.11
N ARG A 93 8.89 -3.37 11.96
CA ARG A 93 10.01 -3.17 12.89
C ARG A 93 10.10 -4.32 13.89
N ASN A 94 8.97 -4.70 14.48
CA ASN A 94 8.91 -5.81 15.44
C ASN A 94 9.18 -7.16 14.78
N ALA A 95 8.84 -7.32 13.51
CA ALA A 95 9.12 -8.56 12.77
C ALA A 95 10.60 -8.69 12.37
N GLY A 96 11.40 -7.64 12.54
CA GLY A 96 12.84 -7.68 12.26
C GLY A 96 13.21 -7.36 10.82
N TYR A 97 12.32 -6.78 10.03
CA TYR A 97 12.68 -6.32 8.69
C TYR A 97 13.75 -5.23 8.74
N ALA A 98 14.73 -5.28 7.83
CA ALA A 98 15.77 -4.27 7.73
C ALA A 98 15.24 -2.97 7.15
N ARG A 99 14.29 -3.05 6.20
CA ARG A 99 13.66 -1.90 5.59
C ARG A 99 12.28 -2.24 5.06
N MET A 100 11.53 -1.21 4.76
CA MET A 100 10.25 -1.31 4.05
C MET A 100 10.37 -0.64 2.70
N ARG A 101 9.59 -1.15 1.75
CA ARG A 101 9.49 -0.60 0.40
C ARG A 101 8.02 -0.49 0.02
N LEU A 102 7.72 0.49 -0.81
CA LEU A 102 6.41 0.61 -1.45
C LEU A 102 6.57 1.19 -2.85
N TRP A 103 5.57 0.97 -3.67
CA TRP A 103 5.47 1.58 -4.98
C TRP A 103 4.16 2.35 -5.07
N THR A 104 4.19 3.54 -5.67
CA THR A 104 3.00 4.37 -5.83
C THR A 104 3.07 5.16 -7.13
N HIS A 105 1.92 5.68 -7.56
CA HIS A 105 1.85 6.61 -8.69
C HIS A 105 2.08 8.04 -8.20
N THR A 106 2.82 8.82 -8.99
CA THR A 106 3.14 10.21 -8.66
C THR A 106 1.90 11.07 -8.40
N ILE A 107 0.80 10.78 -9.10
CA ILE A 107 -0.45 11.56 -8.98
C ILE A 107 -1.22 11.31 -7.68
N LEU A 108 -0.85 10.29 -6.91
CA LEU A 108 -1.50 9.99 -5.64
C LEU A 108 -0.91 10.85 -4.52
N GLU A 109 -1.17 12.15 -4.57
CA GLU A 109 -0.54 13.13 -3.67
C GLU A 109 -0.82 12.89 -2.20
N SER A 110 -2.06 12.51 -1.85
CA SER A 110 -2.41 12.24 -0.45
C SER A 110 -1.63 11.07 0.12
N ALA A 111 -1.45 10.00 -0.66
CA ALA A 111 -0.64 8.84 -0.26
C ALA A 111 0.82 9.25 -0.10
N ARG A 112 1.35 10.05 -1.02
CA ARG A 112 2.74 10.53 -0.96
C ARG A 112 3.01 11.31 0.33
N ARG A 113 2.08 12.17 0.76
CA ARG A 113 2.20 12.92 2.02
C ARG A 113 2.24 11.99 3.23
N ILE A 114 1.43 10.94 3.21
CA ILE A 114 1.40 9.94 4.29
C ILE A 114 2.75 9.23 4.38
N TYR A 115 3.32 8.81 3.24
CA TYR A 115 4.60 8.11 3.21
C TYR A 115 5.74 9.03 3.66
N GLU A 116 5.76 10.26 3.20
CA GLU A 116 6.77 11.24 3.61
C GLU A 116 6.70 11.50 5.12
N ALA A 117 5.50 11.69 5.66
CA ALA A 117 5.30 11.90 7.09
C ALA A 117 5.75 10.70 7.93
N ALA A 118 5.67 9.48 7.39
CA ALA A 118 6.12 8.25 8.05
C ALA A 118 7.64 8.05 7.97
N GLY A 119 8.35 8.89 7.20
CA GLY A 119 9.80 8.82 7.06
C GLY A 119 10.30 8.10 5.81
N PHE A 120 9.41 7.66 4.93
CA PHE A 120 9.81 7.08 3.65
C PHE A 120 10.43 8.13 2.75
N ARG A 121 11.34 7.69 1.87
CA ARG A 121 11.97 8.55 0.87
C ARG A 121 11.93 7.90 -0.51
N ILE A 122 11.79 8.72 -1.55
CA ILE A 122 11.81 8.25 -2.94
C ILE A 122 13.23 7.80 -3.27
N VAL A 123 13.35 6.57 -3.77
CA VAL A 123 14.64 5.99 -4.18
C VAL A 123 14.71 5.73 -5.68
N GLU A 124 13.58 5.65 -6.36
CA GLU A 124 13.53 5.43 -7.80
C GLU A 124 12.24 5.98 -8.38
N THR A 125 12.31 6.45 -9.63
CA THR A 125 11.14 6.84 -10.41
C THR A 125 11.20 6.15 -11.77
N ALA A 126 10.05 5.75 -12.30
CA ALA A 126 9.98 5.08 -13.60
C ALA A 126 8.61 5.33 -14.25
N VAL A 127 8.58 5.31 -15.58
CA VAL A 127 7.34 5.38 -16.35
C VAL A 127 6.84 3.98 -16.61
N HIS A 128 5.57 3.74 -16.30
CA HIS A 128 4.92 2.44 -16.51
C HIS A 128 3.82 2.57 -17.56
N HIS A 129 3.69 1.54 -18.41
CA HIS A 129 2.74 1.52 -19.52
C HIS A 129 1.66 0.45 -19.34
N GLU A 130 1.70 -0.33 -18.26
CA GLU A 130 0.82 -1.48 -18.04
C GLU A 130 -0.65 -1.09 -17.80
N PHE A 131 -0.91 0.17 -17.47
CA PHE A 131 -2.25 0.66 -17.09
C PHE A 131 -2.88 1.52 -18.20
N GLY A 132 -2.47 1.36 -19.46
CA GLY A 132 -2.96 2.12 -20.60
C GLY A 132 -2.09 3.34 -20.88
N GLU A 133 -2.54 4.54 -20.50
CA GLU A 133 -1.72 5.75 -20.64
C GLU A 133 -0.46 5.64 -19.76
N PRO A 134 0.68 6.21 -20.19
CA PRO A 134 1.90 6.19 -19.39
C PRO A 134 1.68 6.79 -18.01
N VAL A 135 2.13 6.08 -16.96
CA VAL A 135 2.00 6.50 -15.57
C VAL A 135 3.38 6.58 -14.95
N GLN A 136 3.69 7.71 -14.32
CA GLN A 136 4.93 7.84 -13.58
C GLN A 136 4.77 7.22 -12.20
N GLY A 137 5.60 6.20 -11.92
CA GLY A 137 5.63 5.51 -10.64
C GLY A 137 6.86 5.90 -9.83
N GLU A 138 6.76 5.71 -8.53
CA GLU A 138 7.83 5.99 -7.57
C GLU A 138 7.99 4.80 -6.64
N THR A 139 9.24 4.43 -6.38
CA THR A 139 9.57 3.49 -5.30
C THR A 139 10.07 4.30 -4.11
N TRP A 140 9.50 4.02 -2.95
CA TRP A 140 9.86 4.66 -1.69
C TRP A 140 10.40 3.60 -0.74
N GLU A 141 11.36 3.99 0.08
CA GLU A 141 11.93 3.11 1.11
C GLU A 141 12.02 3.80 2.47
N LEU A 142 11.93 2.97 3.51
CA LEU A 142 12.14 3.37 4.89
C LEU A 142 13.11 2.38 5.54
N SER A 143 14.22 2.88 6.08
CA SER A 143 15.13 2.06 6.87
C SER A 143 14.54 1.81 8.25
N LEU A 144 14.53 0.54 8.69
CA LEU A 144 14.03 0.14 10.00
C LEU A 144 15.19 -0.21 10.96
N SER A 145 16.37 -0.41 10.41
CA SER A 145 17.56 -0.64 11.23
C SER A 145 18.19 0.68 11.66
N GLU A 146 18.64 0.73 12.87
CA GLU A 146 19.32 1.90 13.43
C GLU A 146 20.77 2.01 12.97
#